data_ed795f587b7d9cacc50545c1cc9689ff
#
_entry.id   ed795f587b7d9cacc50545c1cc9689ff
#
_cell.length_a   1.000
_cell.length_b   1.000
_cell.length_c   1.000
_cell.angle_alpha   90.00
_cell.angle_beta   90.00
_cell.angle_gamma   90.00
#
_symmetry.space_group_name_H-M   'P 1'
#
loop_
_entity.id
_entity.type
_entity.pdbx_description
1 polymer ?
#
loop_
_entity_poly.entity_id
_entity_poly.type
_entity_poly.pdbx_seq_one_letter_code
_entity_poly.pdbx_strand_id
1 'polypeptide(L)'
;MEKHFQILIIGGGTGGIMVAAQLKNKQPDLSIAIIEPSEKHYYQPAFTLVGAGTYKMQHTIREEASLIPSGVEWIKDKATILHPEENKVETEKYGNIGYDYLIVAAGLVYDLSLIAGLEEALAKGVVCSNYIDPEYTWKCLQDFKGGNAIFTQPTTPIKCGGAPQKIMYLAADYFKRKGLDKKTNVVFATPGSVIFGVKVIAETLMKVIHRYNVHFKPFYAPVKIDPDKKIAYFQNIAPDENKCVVNEGNVLGERIQGQSVIEIPFDFLHLAPPQVAPEFVGKSGLCNEAGWLNVDINSLQHKTYPNIFGLGDVAALPTAKTGAAIRKQAPVVVDNILKLLAHKPADNKSYDGYSSCPLVTGYGKMTLAEFNYKNEFTPDPMLKFMLVFNSYKEHWRLWLLKKYMLPYMYWNKMMKGKM
;
A
#
# COMPACT_ATOMS: atom_id res chain seq x y z
N MET A 1 29.44 23.90 9.09
CA MET A 1 29.13 23.03 10.25
C MET A 1 28.16 21.96 9.77
N GLU A 2 28.42 20.71 10.11
CA GLU A 2 27.52 19.59 9.85
C GLU A 2 26.22 19.81 10.64
N LYS A 3 25.04 19.68 9.99
CA LYS A 3 23.76 19.83 10.68
C LYS A 3 23.53 18.63 11.60
N HIS A 4 23.01 18.87 12.79
CA HIS A 4 22.63 17.83 13.74
C HIS A 4 21.26 18.11 14.34
N PHE A 5 20.41 17.07 14.46
CA PHE A 5 19.06 17.16 15.02
C PHE A 5 18.86 16.12 16.13
N GLN A 6 18.08 16.47 17.15
CA GLN A 6 17.70 15.45 18.12
C GLN A 6 16.91 14.32 17.46
N ILE A 7 16.06 14.66 16.50
CA ILE A 7 15.25 13.68 15.78
C ILE A 7 15.33 13.98 14.28
N LEU A 8 15.83 13.01 13.52
CA LEU A 8 15.86 13.05 12.07
C LEU A 8 14.86 12.04 11.53
N ILE A 9 14.02 12.48 10.59
CA ILE A 9 12.96 11.64 9.98
C ILE A 9 13.25 11.52 8.48
N ILE A 10 13.30 10.31 7.96
CA ILE A 10 13.42 10.06 6.52
C ILE A 10 12.04 9.74 5.96
N GLY A 11 11.57 10.59 5.07
CA GLY A 11 10.28 10.51 4.41
C GLY A 11 9.22 11.44 5.00
N GLY A 12 8.72 12.36 4.17
CA GLY A 12 7.59 13.28 4.43
C GLY A 12 6.23 12.65 4.13
N GLY A 13 6.14 11.33 3.98
CA GLY A 13 4.87 10.64 3.82
C GLY A 13 4.02 10.63 5.09
N THR A 14 2.94 9.84 5.06
CA THR A 14 1.98 9.73 6.19
C THR A 14 2.66 9.48 7.53
N GLY A 15 3.65 8.56 7.56
CA GLY A 15 4.32 8.17 8.79
C GLY A 15 5.18 9.28 9.37
N GLY A 16 6.05 9.86 8.55
CA GLY A 16 7.00 10.89 9.01
C GLY A 16 6.31 12.15 9.47
N ILE A 17 5.37 12.70 8.70
CA ILE A 17 4.61 13.90 9.12
C ILE A 17 3.80 13.64 10.38
N MET A 18 3.12 12.48 10.48
CA MET A 18 2.33 12.16 11.65
C MET A 18 3.17 12.07 12.92
N VAL A 19 4.35 11.42 12.86
CA VAL A 19 5.28 11.32 13.98
C VAL A 19 5.82 12.69 14.35
N ALA A 20 6.30 13.48 13.36
CA ALA A 20 6.80 14.84 13.60
C ALA A 20 5.75 15.73 14.27
N ALA A 21 4.50 15.70 13.78
CA ALA A 21 3.39 16.45 14.35
C ALA A 21 3.05 16.03 15.78
N GLN A 22 3.05 14.72 16.06
CA GLN A 22 2.78 14.21 17.41
C GLN A 22 3.90 14.59 18.40
N LEU A 23 5.16 14.48 17.98
CA LEU A 23 6.32 14.89 18.78
C LEU A 23 6.26 16.38 19.12
N LYS A 24 6.05 17.24 18.12
CA LYS A 24 5.91 18.69 18.31
C LYS A 24 4.72 19.06 19.18
N ASN A 25 3.60 18.35 19.07
CA ASN A 25 2.44 18.56 19.94
C ASN A 25 2.71 18.21 21.40
N LYS A 26 3.60 17.24 21.69
CA LYS A 26 3.95 16.79 23.05
C LYS A 26 5.16 17.53 23.62
N GLN A 27 6.16 17.82 22.81
CA GLN A 27 7.40 18.53 23.16
C GLN A 27 7.77 19.54 22.06
N PRO A 28 7.28 20.78 22.13
CA PRO A 28 7.51 21.81 21.11
C PRO A 28 8.97 22.17 20.86
N ASP A 29 9.83 22.03 21.89
CA ASP A 29 11.23 22.45 21.83
C ASP A 29 12.18 21.44 21.16
N LEU A 30 11.70 20.25 20.81
CA LEU A 30 12.52 19.24 20.12
C LEU A 30 13.05 19.76 18.79
N SER A 31 14.36 19.58 18.55
CA SER A 31 14.99 19.82 17.25
C SER A 31 14.67 18.66 16.32
N ILE A 32 13.78 18.89 15.36
CA ILE A 32 13.29 17.85 14.41
C ILE A 32 13.52 18.31 12.97
N ALA A 33 14.06 17.42 12.14
CA ALA A 33 14.06 17.61 10.69
C ALA A 33 13.41 16.43 9.95
N ILE A 34 12.85 16.72 8.78
CA ILE A 34 12.33 15.73 7.82
C ILE A 34 13.13 15.86 6.52
N ILE A 35 13.71 14.74 6.05
CA ILE A 35 14.30 14.62 4.72
C ILE A 35 13.22 14.10 3.79
N GLU A 36 12.77 14.93 2.83
CA GLU A 36 11.75 14.57 1.84
C GLU A 36 12.02 15.32 0.52
N PRO A 37 12.29 14.64 -0.58
CA PRO A 37 12.55 15.25 -1.87
C PRO A 37 11.30 15.79 -2.58
N SER A 38 10.12 15.23 -2.29
CA SER A 38 8.89 15.59 -2.99
C SER A 38 8.29 16.90 -2.47
N GLU A 39 7.86 17.75 -3.37
CA GLU A 39 7.12 18.98 -3.04
C GLU A 39 5.62 18.75 -2.89
N LYS A 40 5.14 17.53 -3.23
CA LYS A 40 3.72 17.17 -3.18
C LYS A 40 3.48 15.93 -2.36
N HIS A 41 2.47 16.00 -1.53
CA HIS A 41 1.97 14.90 -0.73
C HIS A 41 0.67 14.34 -1.32
N TYR A 42 0.57 13.01 -1.41
CA TYR A 42 -0.55 12.33 -2.04
C TYR A 42 -1.34 11.49 -1.05
N TYR A 43 -2.64 11.69 -0.98
CA TYR A 43 -3.56 10.78 -0.30
C TYR A 43 -3.85 9.56 -1.19
N GLN A 44 -2.88 8.66 -1.29
CA GLN A 44 -2.93 7.47 -2.16
C GLN A 44 -4.10 6.51 -1.86
N PRO A 45 -4.68 6.42 -0.63
CA PRO A 45 -5.86 5.58 -0.39
C PRO A 45 -7.08 5.91 -1.26
N ALA A 46 -7.14 7.09 -1.89
CA ALA A 46 -8.20 7.44 -2.84
C ALA A 46 -7.91 7.06 -4.30
N PHE A 47 -6.69 6.60 -4.65
CA PHE A 47 -6.32 6.32 -6.04
C PHE A 47 -7.22 5.27 -6.70
N THR A 48 -7.69 4.24 -5.98
CA THR A 48 -8.68 3.30 -6.52
C THR A 48 -10.03 3.96 -6.84
N LEU A 49 -10.41 5.02 -6.11
CA LEU A 49 -11.62 5.78 -6.40
C LEU A 49 -11.43 6.73 -7.58
N VAL A 50 -10.22 7.28 -7.76
CA VAL A 50 -9.85 8.07 -8.95
C VAL A 50 -9.86 7.17 -10.17
N GLY A 51 -9.16 6.01 -10.11
CA GLY A 51 -9.12 5.02 -11.19
C GLY A 51 -10.48 4.42 -11.59
N ALA A 52 -11.51 4.64 -10.78
CA ALA A 52 -12.90 4.27 -11.07
C ALA A 52 -13.81 5.50 -11.29
N GLY A 53 -13.27 6.70 -11.48
CA GLY A 53 -14.02 7.90 -11.82
C GLY A 53 -14.91 8.46 -10.71
N THR A 54 -14.72 8.06 -9.44
CA THR A 54 -15.60 8.53 -8.33
C THR A 54 -14.93 9.57 -7.43
N TYR A 55 -13.67 9.87 -7.65
CA TYR A 55 -12.90 10.85 -6.90
C TYR A 55 -11.98 11.63 -7.85
N LYS A 56 -11.70 12.89 -7.58
CA LYS A 56 -10.85 13.71 -8.42
C LYS A 56 -9.41 13.66 -7.93
N MET A 57 -8.44 13.50 -8.82
CA MET A 57 -7.00 13.42 -8.49
C MET A 57 -6.53 14.65 -7.71
N GLN A 58 -6.95 15.83 -8.11
CA GLN A 58 -6.59 17.10 -7.44
C GLN A 58 -6.96 17.14 -5.94
N HIS A 59 -7.99 16.41 -5.51
CA HIS A 59 -8.38 16.34 -4.10
C HIS A 59 -7.48 15.41 -3.28
N THR A 60 -6.63 14.63 -3.93
CA THR A 60 -5.65 13.75 -3.28
C THR A 60 -4.32 14.43 -3.03
N ILE A 61 -4.11 15.65 -3.54
CA ILE A 61 -2.81 16.33 -3.56
C ILE A 61 -2.82 17.51 -2.60
N ARG A 62 -1.71 17.69 -1.87
CA ARG A 62 -1.38 18.91 -1.11
C ARG A 62 0.08 19.24 -1.33
N GLU A 63 0.43 20.53 -1.21
CA GLU A 63 1.83 20.97 -1.15
C GLU A 63 2.45 20.44 0.15
N GLU A 64 3.60 19.79 0.05
CA GLU A 64 4.31 19.20 1.19
C GLU A 64 4.59 20.25 2.28
N ALA A 65 5.01 21.45 1.87
CA ALA A 65 5.26 22.59 2.77
C ALA A 65 4.07 22.90 3.70
N SER A 66 2.83 22.66 3.23
CA SER A 66 1.62 22.93 4.02
C SER A 66 1.35 21.90 5.11
N LEU A 67 2.06 20.79 5.07
CA LEU A 67 1.88 19.65 5.97
C LEU A 67 3.04 19.51 6.96
N ILE A 68 4.21 20.07 6.66
CA ILE A 68 5.35 20.10 7.58
C ILE A 68 4.92 20.85 8.86
N PRO A 69 5.04 20.22 10.05
CA PRO A 69 4.62 20.86 11.29
C PRO A 69 5.48 22.11 11.61
N SER A 70 4.88 23.11 12.22
CA SER A 70 5.62 24.31 12.66
C SER A 70 6.78 23.93 13.56
N GLY A 71 7.95 24.52 13.34
CA GLY A 71 9.18 24.24 14.07
C GLY A 71 9.88 22.93 13.68
N VAL A 72 9.47 22.29 12.59
CA VAL A 72 10.20 21.17 11.95
C VAL A 72 10.94 21.70 10.75
N GLU A 73 12.23 21.38 10.62
CA GLU A 73 13.01 21.73 9.43
C GLU A 73 12.70 20.74 8.30
N TRP A 74 12.32 21.25 7.14
CA TRP A 74 12.18 20.44 5.93
C TRP A 74 13.45 20.51 5.09
N ILE A 75 14.13 19.39 4.96
CA ILE A 75 15.31 19.22 4.11
C ILE A 75 14.83 18.62 2.79
N LYS A 76 14.77 19.48 1.76
CA LYS A 76 14.35 19.08 0.39
C LYS A 76 15.45 18.29 -0.31
N ASP A 77 15.68 17.06 0.15
CA ASP A 77 16.73 16.21 -0.35
C ASP A 77 16.35 14.74 -0.23
N LYS A 78 17.18 13.88 -0.79
CA LYS A 78 17.04 12.43 -0.79
C LYS A 78 18.14 11.81 0.07
N ALA A 79 17.75 10.95 1.02
CA ALA A 79 18.69 10.11 1.74
C ALA A 79 19.27 9.05 0.80
N THR A 80 20.59 8.85 0.83
CA THR A 80 21.34 7.95 -0.03
C THR A 80 21.95 6.77 0.71
N ILE A 81 22.53 7.01 1.91
CA ILE A 81 23.10 5.99 2.79
C ILE A 81 22.84 6.37 4.24
N LEU A 82 22.62 5.37 5.08
CA LEU A 82 22.53 5.54 6.53
C LEU A 82 23.81 4.97 7.14
N HIS A 83 24.45 5.75 8.00
CA HIS A 83 25.62 5.37 8.78
C HIS A 83 25.24 5.23 10.25
N PRO A 84 24.63 4.08 10.65
CA PRO A 84 24.04 3.92 11.97
C PRO A 84 25.07 3.97 13.10
N GLU A 85 26.30 3.51 12.86
CA GLU A 85 27.40 3.55 13.84
C GLU A 85 27.89 4.98 14.14
N GLU A 86 27.71 5.90 13.17
CA GLU A 86 28.10 7.30 13.30
C GLU A 86 26.93 8.22 13.66
N ASN A 87 25.70 7.69 13.72
CA ASN A 87 24.47 8.45 13.85
C ASN A 87 24.32 9.53 12.77
N LYS A 88 24.56 9.15 11.49
CA LYS A 88 24.51 10.06 10.35
C LYS A 88 23.66 9.51 9.20
N VAL A 89 23.07 10.42 8.45
CA VAL A 89 22.40 10.15 7.18
C VAL A 89 23.12 10.94 6.10
N GLU A 90 23.61 10.26 5.07
CA GLU A 90 24.11 10.89 3.87
C GLU A 90 22.97 11.26 2.95
N THR A 91 23.02 12.46 2.40
CA THR A 91 22.03 12.98 1.45
C THR A 91 22.68 13.37 0.14
N GLU A 92 21.86 13.41 -0.92
CA GLU A 92 22.36 13.67 -2.29
C GLU A 92 23.02 15.04 -2.46
N LYS A 93 22.53 16.09 -1.75
CA LYS A 93 22.94 17.49 -1.95
C LYS A 93 23.58 18.12 -0.73
N TYR A 94 23.13 17.77 0.49
CA TYR A 94 23.59 18.43 1.71
C TYR A 94 24.67 17.66 2.47
N GLY A 95 25.10 16.49 1.94
CA GLY A 95 26.09 15.64 2.62
C GLY A 95 25.53 15.00 3.88
N ASN A 96 26.37 14.85 4.91
CA ASN A 96 26.01 14.17 6.14
C ASN A 96 25.19 15.04 7.09
N ILE A 97 24.15 14.44 7.67
CA ILE A 97 23.27 15.06 8.68
C ILE A 97 23.26 14.14 9.90
N GLY A 98 23.66 14.69 11.06
CA GLY A 98 23.72 13.96 12.31
C GLY A 98 22.36 13.89 13.02
N TYR A 99 22.20 12.87 13.88
CA TYR A 99 20.99 12.70 14.69
C TYR A 99 21.26 12.03 16.04
N ASP A 100 20.42 12.30 17.03
CA ASP A 100 20.36 11.48 18.24
C ASP A 100 19.43 10.27 18.04
N TYR A 101 18.26 10.49 17.43
CA TYR A 101 17.29 9.46 17.06
C TYR A 101 16.91 9.56 15.59
N LEU A 102 16.84 8.40 14.91
CA LEU A 102 16.45 8.30 13.52
C LEU A 102 15.09 7.60 13.38
N ILE A 103 14.22 8.17 12.55
CA ILE A 103 12.95 7.55 12.18
C ILE A 103 12.93 7.33 10.67
N VAL A 104 12.88 6.06 10.26
CA VAL A 104 12.78 5.68 8.84
C VAL A 104 11.31 5.44 8.48
N ALA A 105 10.74 6.36 7.71
CA ALA A 105 9.36 6.35 7.23
C ALA A 105 9.27 6.54 5.71
N ALA A 106 10.29 6.08 4.98
CA ALA A 106 10.52 6.34 3.56
C ALA A 106 9.55 5.62 2.60
N GLY A 107 8.60 4.83 3.13
CA GLY A 107 7.63 4.12 2.31
C GLY A 107 8.26 2.98 1.51
N LEU A 108 7.87 2.85 0.24
CA LEU A 108 8.33 1.82 -0.68
C LEU A 108 8.44 2.39 -2.11
N VAL A 109 9.12 1.64 -2.98
CA VAL A 109 9.29 1.96 -4.40
C VAL A 109 8.73 0.84 -5.29
N TYR A 110 8.42 1.16 -6.54
CA TYR A 110 8.01 0.16 -7.54
C TYR A 110 9.24 -0.36 -8.25
N ASP A 111 9.38 -1.68 -8.33
CA ASP A 111 10.40 -2.34 -9.14
C ASP A 111 9.74 -3.01 -10.35
N LEU A 112 9.72 -2.28 -11.46
CA LEU A 112 9.09 -2.74 -12.70
C LEU A 112 9.89 -3.86 -13.37
N SER A 113 11.18 -3.98 -13.05
CA SER A 113 12.08 -4.99 -13.65
C SER A 113 11.74 -6.43 -13.23
N LEU A 114 11.03 -6.59 -12.12
CA LEU A 114 10.61 -7.91 -11.62
C LEU A 114 9.53 -8.60 -12.47
N ILE A 115 8.94 -7.87 -13.45
CA ILE A 115 8.02 -8.45 -14.44
C ILE A 115 8.55 -8.06 -15.83
N ALA A 116 9.05 -9.03 -16.58
CA ALA A 116 9.63 -8.79 -17.89
C ALA A 116 8.63 -8.11 -18.85
N GLY A 117 9.05 -7.04 -19.53
CA GLY A 117 8.23 -6.26 -20.47
C GLY A 117 7.20 -5.32 -19.82
N LEU A 118 7.13 -5.22 -18.47
CA LEU A 118 6.17 -4.35 -17.79
C LEU A 118 6.46 -2.87 -18.05
N GLU A 119 7.71 -2.44 -17.98
CA GLU A 119 8.11 -1.06 -18.23
C GLU A 119 7.73 -0.62 -19.65
N GLU A 120 8.03 -1.44 -20.64
CA GLU A 120 7.65 -1.22 -22.03
C GLU A 120 6.12 -1.19 -22.21
N ALA A 121 5.40 -2.10 -21.57
CA ALA A 121 3.94 -2.17 -21.65
C ALA A 121 3.25 -0.93 -21.04
N LEU A 122 3.79 -0.40 -19.97
CA LEU A 122 3.34 0.87 -19.37
C LEU A 122 3.67 2.05 -20.30
N ALA A 123 4.87 2.11 -20.85
CA ALA A 123 5.29 3.18 -21.77
C ALA A 123 4.46 3.20 -23.08
N LYS A 124 4.11 2.01 -23.61
CA LYS A 124 3.21 1.88 -24.76
C LYS A 124 1.73 2.14 -24.42
N GLY A 125 1.38 2.28 -23.16
CA GLY A 125 0.00 2.49 -22.71
C GLY A 125 -0.93 1.29 -22.94
N VAL A 126 -0.41 0.08 -23.03
CA VAL A 126 -1.23 -1.15 -23.16
C VAL A 126 -1.60 -1.76 -21.79
N VAL A 127 -0.91 -1.31 -20.74
CA VAL A 127 -1.17 -1.68 -19.34
C VAL A 127 -1.44 -0.40 -18.53
N CYS A 128 -2.37 -0.47 -17.60
CA CYS A 128 -2.63 0.60 -16.65
C CYS A 128 -2.41 0.14 -15.19
N SER A 129 -2.19 1.12 -14.31
CA SER A 129 -2.08 0.86 -12.88
C SER A 129 -2.56 2.06 -12.06
N ASN A 130 -3.55 1.86 -11.23
CA ASN A 130 -3.98 2.91 -10.30
C ASN A 130 -2.94 3.22 -9.19
N TYR A 131 -1.87 2.45 -9.10
CA TYR A 131 -0.72 2.77 -8.24
C TYR A 131 0.19 3.81 -8.86
N ILE A 132 0.27 3.87 -10.20
CA ILE A 132 1.16 4.75 -10.98
C ILE A 132 0.37 5.95 -11.51
N ASP A 133 -0.68 5.69 -12.31
CA ASP A 133 -1.55 6.71 -12.88
C ASP A 133 -3.03 6.29 -12.80
N PRO A 134 -3.72 6.74 -11.75
CA PRO A 134 -5.14 6.41 -11.58
C PRO A 134 -6.05 7.11 -12.61
N GLU A 135 -5.69 8.28 -13.13
CA GLU A 135 -6.48 8.96 -14.17
C GLU A 135 -6.40 8.22 -15.49
N TYR A 136 -5.20 7.73 -15.84
CA TYR A 136 -5.04 6.84 -17.00
C TYR A 136 -5.81 5.53 -16.85
N THR A 137 -5.80 4.94 -15.66
CA THR A 137 -6.62 3.74 -15.36
C THR A 137 -8.10 4.00 -15.63
N TRP A 138 -8.62 5.17 -15.21
CA TRP A 138 -10.01 5.54 -15.50
C TRP A 138 -10.27 5.69 -17.00
N LYS A 139 -9.35 6.32 -17.74
CA LYS A 139 -9.44 6.42 -19.21
C LYS A 139 -9.50 5.04 -19.87
N CYS A 140 -8.61 4.13 -19.49
CA CYS A 140 -8.60 2.76 -20.01
C CYS A 140 -9.93 2.02 -19.76
N LEU A 141 -10.53 2.20 -18.56
CA LEU A 141 -11.85 1.63 -18.25
C LEU A 141 -12.96 2.22 -19.13
N GLN A 142 -12.92 3.51 -19.43
CA GLN A 142 -13.90 4.17 -20.30
C GLN A 142 -13.79 3.71 -21.77
N ASP A 143 -12.55 3.48 -22.24
CA ASP A 143 -12.26 3.08 -23.61
C ASP A 143 -12.51 1.60 -23.86
N PHE A 144 -12.60 0.77 -22.82
CA PHE A 144 -12.79 -0.67 -22.90
C PHE A 144 -14.16 -1.05 -23.53
N LYS A 145 -14.16 -2.03 -24.45
CA LYS A 145 -15.35 -2.42 -25.22
C LYS A 145 -15.81 -3.87 -24.99
N GLY A 146 -15.07 -4.61 -24.18
CA GLY A 146 -15.29 -6.05 -23.93
C GLY A 146 -14.03 -6.88 -24.16
N GLY A 147 -14.10 -8.17 -23.89
CA GLY A 147 -12.97 -9.11 -23.93
C GLY A 147 -12.41 -9.43 -22.56
N ASN A 148 -11.15 -9.80 -22.47
CA ASN A 148 -10.50 -10.17 -21.21
C ASN A 148 -10.01 -8.93 -20.46
N ALA A 149 -10.60 -8.65 -19.30
CA ALA A 149 -10.17 -7.61 -18.37
C ALA A 149 -9.44 -8.25 -17.18
N ILE A 150 -8.13 -8.19 -17.20
CA ILE A 150 -7.26 -8.84 -16.20
C ILE A 150 -6.82 -7.84 -15.14
N PHE A 151 -6.90 -8.24 -13.87
CA PHE A 151 -6.41 -7.53 -12.70
C PHE A 151 -5.43 -8.42 -11.96
N THR A 152 -4.26 -7.90 -11.60
CA THR A 152 -3.20 -8.72 -11.00
C THR A 152 -2.77 -8.23 -9.62
N GLN A 153 -2.23 -9.16 -8.84
CA GLN A 153 -1.48 -8.89 -7.62
C GLN A 153 -0.05 -9.45 -7.78
N PRO A 154 1.01 -8.71 -7.38
CA PRO A 154 2.38 -9.20 -7.48
C PRO A 154 2.70 -10.17 -6.35
N THR A 155 3.85 -10.85 -6.46
CA THR A 155 4.39 -11.74 -5.41
C THR A 155 4.99 -10.99 -4.23
N THR A 156 5.40 -9.73 -4.43
CA THR A 156 5.99 -8.90 -3.37
C THR A 156 4.92 -8.36 -2.41
N PRO A 157 5.27 -8.03 -1.16
CA PRO A 157 4.38 -7.26 -0.28
C PRO A 157 4.00 -5.92 -0.93
N ILE A 158 2.73 -5.54 -0.85
CA ILE A 158 2.24 -4.29 -1.44
C ILE A 158 1.55 -3.39 -0.42
N LYS A 159 1.61 -2.08 -0.64
CA LYS A 159 0.77 -1.13 0.09
C LYS A 159 -0.69 -1.39 -0.25
N CYS A 160 -1.51 -1.60 0.79
CA CYS A 160 -2.91 -1.95 0.70
C CYS A 160 -3.17 -3.20 -0.16
N GLY A 161 -2.88 -4.40 0.36
CA GLY A 161 -3.07 -5.68 -0.32
C GLY A 161 -4.47 -5.91 -0.94
N GLY A 162 -5.48 -5.18 -0.50
CA GLY A 162 -6.81 -5.18 -1.13
C GLY A 162 -6.98 -4.19 -2.31
N ALA A 163 -5.99 -3.35 -2.64
CA ALA A 163 -6.18 -2.34 -3.69
C ALA A 163 -6.40 -2.93 -5.10
N PRO A 164 -5.71 -4.01 -5.51
CA PRO A 164 -5.99 -4.67 -6.79
C PRO A 164 -7.42 -5.17 -6.90
N GLN A 165 -7.96 -5.72 -5.81
CA GLN A 165 -9.35 -6.19 -5.79
C GLN A 165 -10.35 -5.04 -5.87
N LYS A 166 -10.08 -3.91 -5.20
CA LYS A 166 -11.00 -2.76 -5.21
C LYS A 166 -11.21 -2.23 -6.62
N ILE A 167 -10.14 -2.03 -7.38
CA ILE A 167 -10.27 -1.54 -8.76
C ILE A 167 -10.94 -2.58 -9.65
N MET A 168 -10.69 -3.87 -9.44
CA MET A 168 -11.36 -4.96 -10.15
C MET A 168 -12.87 -4.95 -9.89
N TYR A 169 -13.32 -4.85 -8.62
CA TYR A 169 -14.75 -4.80 -8.30
C TYR A 169 -15.43 -3.55 -8.85
N LEU A 170 -14.76 -2.39 -8.77
CA LEU A 170 -15.28 -1.15 -9.36
C LEU A 170 -15.37 -1.24 -10.88
N ALA A 171 -14.38 -1.83 -11.54
CA ALA A 171 -14.41 -2.07 -12.98
C ALA A 171 -15.55 -3.02 -13.37
N ALA A 172 -15.71 -4.15 -12.66
CA ALA A 172 -16.79 -5.10 -12.91
C ALA A 172 -18.18 -4.45 -12.75
N ASP A 173 -18.37 -3.63 -11.70
CA ASP A 173 -19.62 -2.87 -11.52
C ASP A 173 -19.82 -1.82 -12.63
N TYR A 174 -18.74 -1.16 -13.08
CA TYR A 174 -18.77 -0.22 -14.20
C TYR A 174 -19.17 -0.93 -15.51
N PHE A 175 -18.56 -2.06 -15.82
CA PHE A 175 -18.89 -2.86 -17.01
C PHE A 175 -20.35 -3.31 -17.00
N LYS A 176 -20.85 -3.75 -15.85
CA LYS A 176 -22.25 -4.12 -15.69
C LYS A 176 -23.19 -2.92 -15.93
N ARG A 177 -22.88 -1.75 -15.39
CA ARG A 177 -23.67 -0.51 -15.60
C ARG A 177 -23.66 -0.03 -17.05
N LYS A 178 -22.62 -0.37 -17.80
CA LYS A 178 -22.47 -0.05 -19.22
C LYS A 178 -23.04 -1.14 -20.14
N GLY A 179 -23.57 -2.23 -19.60
CA GLY A 179 -24.08 -3.37 -20.40
C GLY A 179 -22.97 -4.14 -21.10
N LEU A 180 -21.75 -4.09 -20.59
CA LEU A 180 -20.57 -4.81 -21.13
C LEU A 180 -20.34 -6.14 -20.41
N ASP A 181 -21.01 -6.44 -19.32
CA ASP A 181 -20.81 -7.60 -18.47
C ASP A 181 -20.90 -8.93 -19.23
N LYS A 182 -21.83 -9.03 -20.20
CA LYS A 182 -21.98 -10.23 -21.05
C LYS A 182 -20.89 -10.38 -22.12
N LYS A 183 -20.09 -9.35 -22.35
CA LYS A 183 -19.00 -9.32 -23.34
C LYS A 183 -17.62 -9.28 -22.69
N THR A 184 -17.55 -9.35 -21.35
CA THR A 184 -16.34 -9.16 -20.58
C THR A 184 -16.09 -10.34 -19.68
N ASN A 185 -14.91 -10.92 -19.78
CA ASN A 185 -14.36 -11.84 -18.81
C ASN A 185 -13.51 -11.02 -17.81
N VAL A 186 -14.00 -10.84 -16.60
CA VAL A 186 -13.22 -10.20 -15.54
C VAL A 186 -12.36 -11.26 -14.86
N VAL A 187 -11.04 -11.09 -14.88
CA VAL A 187 -10.08 -12.04 -14.30
C VAL A 187 -9.35 -11.40 -13.15
N PHE A 188 -9.25 -12.08 -12.02
CA PHE A 188 -8.38 -11.70 -10.92
C PHE A 188 -7.30 -12.75 -10.70
N ALA A 189 -6.07 -12.42 -11.09
CA ALA A 189 -4.91 -13.27 -10.95
C ALA A 189 -4.07 -12.85 -9.74
N THR A 190 -3.84 -13.77 -8.81
CA THR A 190 -3.09 -13.52 -7.58
C THR A 190 -2.16 -14.69 -7.24
N PRO A 191 -0.93 -14.43 -6.73
CA PRO A 191 -0.07 -15.48 -6.19
C PRO A 191 -0.63 -16.11 -4.92
N GLY A 192 -1.58 -15.46 -4.24
CA GLY A 192 -2.21 -15.98 -3.03
C GLY A 192 -3.16 -17.15 -3.31
N SER A 193 -3.33 -18.03 -2.31
CA SER A 193 -4.25 -19.17 -2.36
C SER A 193 -5.72 -18.80 -2.12
N VAL A 194 -5.96 -17.67 -1.45
CA VAL A 194 -7.29 -17.18 -1.06
C VAL A 194 -7.48 -15.73 -1.46
N ILE A 195 -8.75 -15.32 -1.58
CA ILE A 195 -9.08 -13.94 -1.96
C ILE A 195 -8.70 -12.91 -0.86
N PHE A 196 -8.70 -13.32 0.40
CA PHE A 196 -8.30 -12.48 1.55
C PHE A 196 -7.98 -13.34 2.77
N GLY A 197 -6.98 -12.94 3.59
CA GLY A 197 -6.49 -13.71 4.74
C GLY A 197 -7.47 -13.81 5.92
N VAL A 198 -8.41 -12.86 6.07
CA VAL A 198 -9.41 -12.87 7.15
C VAL A 198 -10.66 -13.59 6.68
N LYS A 199 -10.99 -14.75 7.28
CA LYS A 199 -12.03 -15.68 6.82
C LYS A 199 -13.40 -15.02 6.58
N VAL A 200 -13.93 -14.27 7.55
CA VAL A 200 -15.26 -13.64 7.44
C VAL A 200 -15.32 -12.58 6.32
N ILE A 201 -14.19 -11.95 6.02
CA ILE A 201 -14.05 -11.03 4.90
C ILE A 201 -13.99 -11.82 3.59
N ALA A 202 -13.18 -12.87 3.52
CA ALA A 202 -13.08 -13.74 2.34
C ALA A 202 -14.43 -14.31 1.92
N GLU A 203 -15.24 -14.77 2.86
CA GLU A 203 -16.60 -15.27 2.59
C GLU A 203 -17.50 -14.20 1.95
N THR A 204 -17.38 -12.94 2.40
CA THR A 204 -18.13 -11.84 1.78
C THR A 204 -17.60 -11.53 0.39
N LEU A 205 -16.27 -11.47 0.21
CA LEU A 205 -15.66 -11.20 -1.08
C LEU A 205 -15.94 -12.28 -2.11
N MET A 206 -16.01 -13.55 -1.72
CA MET A 206 -16.40 -14.64 -2.64
C MET A 206 -17.82 -14.46 -3.17
N LYS A 207 -18.76 -13.96 -2.35
CA LYS A 207 -20.10 -13.59 -2.84
C LYS A 207 -20.06 -12.46 -3.87
N VAL A 208 -19.11 -11.52 -3.71
CA VAL A 208 -18.89 -10.44 -4.68
C VAL A 208 -18.27 -10.97 -5.97
N ILE A 209 -17.30 -11.88 -5.89
CA ILE A 209 -16.71 -12.62 -7.02
C ILE A 209 -17.83 -13.28 -7.85
N HIS A 210 -18.70 -14.05 -7.21
CA HIS A 210 -19.83 -14.69 -7.89
C HIS A 210 -20.82 -13.71 -8.49
N ARG A 211 -21.12 -12.61 -7.77
CA ARG A 211 -22.06 -11.56 -8.27
C ARG A 211 -21.62 -10.94 -9.59
N TYR A 212 -20.31 -10.77 -9.79
CA TYR A 212 -19.74 -10.18 -11.00
C TYR A 212 -19.19 -11.22 -11.96
N ASN A 213 -19.37 -12.51 -11.68
CA ASN A 213 -18.84 -13.61 -12.51
C ASN A 213 -17.33 -13.46 -12.79
N VAL A 214 -16.56 -13.15 -11.73
CA VAL A 214 -15.12 -12.97 -11.83
C VAL A 214 -14.42 -14.33 -11.89
N HIS A 215 -13.55 -14.52 -12.86
CA HIS A 215 -12.63 -15.64 -12.93
C HIS A 215 -11.50 -15.46 -11.93
N PHE A 216 -11.65 -16.01 -10.73
CA PHE A 216 -10.64 -15.97 -9.69
C PHE A 216 -9.55 -17.00 -9.95
N LYS A 217 -8.30 -16.54 -10.16
CA LYS A 217 -7.13 -17.36 -10.46
C LYS A 217 -6.12 -17.29 -9.31
N PRO A 218 -6.25 -18.16 -8.29
CA PRO A 218 -5.25 -18.28 -7.24
C PRO A 218 -3.97 -18.93 -7.76
N PHE A 219 -2.83 -18.66 -7.11
CA PHE A 219 -1.50 -19.19 -7.47
C PHE A 219 -0.97 -18.72 -8.84
N TYR A 220 -1.55 -17.67 -9.43
CA TYR A 220 -1.10 -17.06 -10.67
C TYR A 220 -0.20 -15.86 -10.36
N ALA A 221 1.11 -16.04 -10.43
CA ALA A 221 2.12 -15.00 -10.25
C ALA A 221 2.46 -14.33 -11.59
N PRO A 222 2.23 -13.04 -11.80
CA PRO A 222 2.59 -12.37 -13.05
C PRO A 222 4.11 -12.31 -13.19
N VAL A 223 4.65 -12.76 -14.34
CA VAL A 223 6.10 -12.85 -14.59
C VAL A 223 6.55 -12.12 -15.85
N LYS A 224 5.66 -11.93 -16.84
CA LYS A 224 6.00 -11.26 -18.09
C LYS A 224 4.76 -10.68 -18.76
N ILE A 225 4.95 -9.57 -19.45
CA ILE A 225 3.95 -8.98 -20.36
C ILE A 225 4.57 -8.89 -21.76
N ASP A 226 3.84 -9.34 -22.77
CA ASP A 226 4.13 -9.08 -24.18
C ASP A 226 3.21 -7.94 -24.63
N PRO A 227 3.71 -6.70 -24.76
CA PRO A 227 2.87 -5.54 -25.08
C PRO A 227 2.36 -5.56 -26.52
N ASP A 228 3.09 -6.18 -27.45
CA ASP A 228 2.75 -6.19 -28.88
C ASP A 228 1.64 -7.20 -29.17
N LYS A 229 1.73 -8.38 -28.54
CA LYS A 229 0.69 -9.43 -28.65
C LYS A 229 -0.44 -9.26 -27.63
N LYS A 230 -0.30 -8.35 -26.66
CA LYS A 230 -1.22 -8.20 -25.53
C LYS A 230 -1.46 -9.51 -24.79
N ILE A 231 -0.37 -10.16 -24.38
CA ILE A 231 -0.40 -11.41 -23.61
C ILE A 231 0.24 -11.17 -22.25
N ALA A 232 -0.46 -11.56 -21.19
CA ALA A 232 0.06 -11.64 -19.83
C ALA A 232 0.47 -13.08 -19.52
N TYR A 233 1.68 -13.24 -18.96
CA TYR A 233 2.24 -14.54 -18.58
C TYR A 233 2.27 -14.67 -17.07
N PHE A 234 1.77 -15.80 -16.60
CA PHE A 234 1.69 -16.13 -15.20
C PHE A 234 2.44 -17.43 -14.91
N GLN A 235 3.28 -17.41 -13.89
CA GLN A 235 3.82 -18.63 -13.30
C GLN A 235 2.77 -19.22 -12.36
N ASN A 236 2.37 -20.48 -12.58
CA ASN A 236 1.61 -21.22 -11.58
C ASN A 236 2.54 -21.63 -10.43
N ILE A 237 2.25 -21.14 -9.22
CA ILE A 237 3.05 -21.41 -8.00
C ILE A 237 2.29 -22.27 -6.99
N ALA A 238 1.30 -23.03 -7.44
CA ALA A 238 0.58 -23.98 -6.58
C ALA A 238 1.56 -25.02 -5.99
N PRO A 239 1.37 -25.42 -4.73
CA PRO A 239 2.27 -26.37 -4.06
C PRO A 239 2.30 -27.77 -4.71
N ASP A 240 1.30 -28.08 -5.51
CA ASP A 240 1.14 -29.38 -6.14
C ASP A 240 1.24 -29.21 -7.66
N GLU A 241 2.28 -29.77 -8.28
CA GLU A 241 2.60 -29.68 -9.72
C GLU A 241 1.45 -30.14 -10.63
N ASN A 242 0.52 -30.94 -10.13
CA ASN A 242 -0.64 -31.42 -10.89
C ASN A 242 -1.83 -30.48 -10.91
N LYS A 243 -1.73 -29.32 -10.26
CA LYS A 243 -2.81 -28.31 -10.15
C LYS A 243 -2.63 -27.10 -11.05
N CYS A 244 -2.08 -27.25 -12.22
CA CYS A 244 -2.25 -26.24 -13.24
C CYS A 244 -3.76 -26.18 -13.57
N VAL A 245 -4.47 -25.24 -12.92
CA VAL A 245 -5.90 -25.05 -13.17
C VAL A 245 -6.04 -24.40 -14.52
N VAL A 246 -6.23 -25.23 -15.52
CA VAL A 246 -6.62 -24.77 -16.84
C VAL A 246 -8.07 -24.35 -16.80
N ASN A 247 -8.33 -23.33 -17.51
CA ASN A 247 -9.54 -22.74 -17.95
C ASN A 247 -10.70 -23.74 -18.17
N GLU A 248 -11.73 -23.53 -17.46
CA GLU A 248 -13.01 -24.20 -17.67
C GLU A 248 -13.64 -23.74 -18.99
N GLY A 249 -13.43 -24.52 -20.05
CA GLY A 249 -14.07 -24.31 -21.34
C GLY A 249 -13.37 -23.35 -22.30
N ASN A 250 -12.12 -22.99 -22.11
CA ASN A 250 -11.29 -22.13 -22.98
C ASN A 250 -11.84 -20.71 -23.21
N VAL A 251 -12.67 -20.20 -22.31
CA VAL A 251 -13.33 -18.88 -22.44
C VAL A 251 -12.32 -17.73 -22.46
N LEU A 252 -11.19 -17.87 -21.75
CA LEU A 252 -10.16 -16.84 -21.63
C LEU A 252 -9.08 -16.94 -22.71
N GLY A 253 -9.07 -17.99 -23.52
CA GLY A 253 -7.98 -18.26 -24.45
C GLY A 253 -6.67 -18.61 -23.76
N GLU A 254 -6.73 -19.14 -22.53
CA GLU A 254 -5.56 -19.57 -21.77
C GLU A 254 -4.78 -20.65 -22.51
N ARG A 255 -3.45 -20.58 -22.48
CA ARG A 255 -2.54 -21.59 -23.02
C ARG A 255 -1.46 -21.86 -21.99
N ILE A 256 -1.07 -23.14 -21.87
CA ILE A 256 0.04 -23.55 -21.03
C ILE A 256 1.29 -23.63 -21.86
N GLN A 257 2.36 -22.95 -21.44
CA GLN A 257 3.69 -23.09 -22.00
C GLN A 257 4.58 -23.89 -21.04
N GLY A 258 5.15 -25.01 -21.54
CA GLY A 258 5.94 -25.89 -20.68
C GLY A 258 5.09 -26.51 -19.57
N GLN A 259 5.65 -26.58 -18.35
CA GLN A 259 5.00 -27.24 -17.21
C GLN A 259 4.15 -26.33 -16.34
N SER A 260 4.38 -24.99 -16.35
CA SER A 260 3.77 -24.14 -15.32
C SER A 260 3.56 -22.66 -15.71
N VAL A 261 3.90 -22.25 -16.93
CA VAL A 261 3.65 -20.88 -17.39
C VAL A 261 2.33 -20.84 -18.16
N ILE A 262 1.45 -19.92 -17.77
CA ILE A 262 0.13 -19.74 -18.36
C ILE A 262 0.10 -18.40 -19.07
N GLU A 263 -0.28 -18.40 -20.34
CA GLU A 263 -0.54 -17.22 -21.14
C GLU A 263 -2.02 -16.89 -21.12
N ILE A 264 -2.36 -15.61 -20.93
CA ILE A 264 -3.73 -15.12 -21.08
C ILE A 264 -3.69 -13.87 -21.95
N PRO A 265 -4.36 -13.87 -23.12
CA PRO A 265 -4.53 -12.65 -23.92
C PRO A 265 -5.42 -11.66 -23.18
N PHE A 266 -5.14 -10.36 -23.31
CA PHE A 266 -5.92 -9.32 -22.64
C PHE A 266 -6.34 -8.21 -23.59
N ASP A 267 -7.53 -7.65 -23.34
CA ASP A 267 -8.02 -6.41 -23.96
C ASP A 267 -7.88 -5.24 -22.99
N PHE A 268 -7.87 -5.54 -21.69
CA PHE A 268 -7.57 -4.62 -20.61
C PHE A 268 -6.70 -5.33 -19.56
N LEU A 269 -5.59 -4.69 -19.16
CA LEU A 269 -4.75 -5.18 -18.08
C LEU A 269 -4.48 -4.08 -17.07
N HIS A 270 -5.01 -4.25 -15.85
CA HIS A 270 -4.59 -3.48 -14.68
C HIS A 270 -3.57 -4.29 -13.89
N LEU A 271 -2.36 -3.78 -13.80
CA LEU A 271 -1.27 -4.47 -13.11
C LEU A 271 -0.89 -3.71 -11.82
N ALA A 272 -0.95 -4.40 -10.68
CA ALA A 272 -0.34 -3.90 -9.47
C ALA A 272 1.18 -4.16 -9.54
N PRO A 273 2.04 -3.12 -9.62
CA PRO A 273 3.46 -3.31 -9.81
C PRO A 273 4.10 -3.96 -8.59
N PRO A 274 5.17 -4.74 -8.75
CA PRO A 274 5.98 -5.21 -7.64
C PRO A 274 6.52 -4.04 -6.83
N GLN A 275 6.60 -4.22 -5.51
CA GLN A 275 6.98 -3.18 -4.56
C GLN A 275 8.07 -3.68 -3.64
N VAL A 276 9.08 -2.85 -3.42
CA VAL A 276 10.26 -3.15 -2.60
C VAL A 276 10.57 -1.98 -1.68
N ALA A 277 11.39 -2.20 -0.66
CA ALA A 277 11.92 -1.11 0.15
C ALA A 277 12.87 -0.23 -0.68
N PRO A 278 13.02 1.07 -0.34
CA PRO A 278 14.00 1.91 -0.98
C PRO A 278 15.43 1.35 -0.86
N GLU A 279 16.21 1.44 -1.92
CA GLU A 279 17.53 0.83 -2.06
C GLU A 279 18.52 1.22 -0.93
N PHE A 280 18.44 2.48 -0.46
CA PHE A 280 19.32 2.95 0.59
C PHE A 280 19.18 2.17 1.92
N VAL A 281 18.00 1.59 2.19
CA VAL A 281 17.79 0.76 3.38
C VAL A 281 18.65 -0.50 3.33
N GLY A 282 18.68 -1.17 2.17
CA GLY A 282 19.52 -2.33 1.94
C GLY A 282 21.03 -2.00 1.96
N LYS A 283 21.42 -0.92 1.29
CA LYS A 283 22.81 -0.43 1.25
C LYS A 283 23.35 -0.06 2.62
N SER A 284 22.47 0.31 3.55
CA SER A 284 22.85 0.73 4.90
C SER A 284 22.92 -0.40 5.93
N GLY A 285 22.68 -1.66 5.53
CA GLY A 285 22.72 -2.81 6.44
C GLY A 285 21.60 -2.85 7.49
N LEU A 286 20.54 -2.05 7.33
CA LEU A 286 19.43 -1.97 8.27
C LEU A 286 18.24 -2.87 7.91
N CYS A 287 18.34 -3.66 6.86
CA CYS A 287 17.26 -4.52 6.39
C CYS A 287 17.34 -5.94 6.95
N ASN A 288 16.22 -6.65 6.88
CA ASN A 288 16.16 -8.09 7.02
C ASN A 288 16.48 -8.79 5.68
N GLU A 289 16.49 -10.12 5.64
CA GLU A 289 16.76 -10.94 4.44
C GLU A 289 15.83 -10.62 3.25
N ALA A 290 14.61 -10.13 3.52
CA ALA A 290 13.64 -9.73 2.50
C ALA A 290 13.80 -8.27 2.04
N GLY A 291 14.85 -7.56 2.48
CA GLY A 291 15.17 -6.19 2.09
C GLY A 291 14.39 -5.09 2.81
N TRP A 292 13.52 -5.41 3.77
CA TRP A 292 12.74 -4.44 4.54
C TRP A 292 13.44 -4.04 5.83
N LEU A 293 13.22 -2.80 6.30
CA LEU A 293 13.81 -2.29 7.54
C LEU A 293 13.52 -3.21 8.73
N ASN A 294 14.56 -3.72 9.39
CA ASN A 294 14.49 -4.77 10.42
C ASN A 294 14.14 -4.21 11.79
N VAL A 295 12.85 -4.09 12.09
CA VAL A 295 12.34 -3.58 13.36
C VAL A 295 11.68 -4.67 14.20
N ASP A 296 11.62 -4.46 15.50
CA ASP A 296 10.77 -5.23 16.39
C ASP A 296 9.30 -4.94 16.09
N ILE A 297 8.48 -5.97 16.02
CA ILE A 297 7.10 -5.86 15.55
C ILE A 297 6.16 -5.15 16.53
N ASN A 298 6.55 -5.00 17.79
CA ASN A 298 5.74 -4.37 18.83
C ASN A 298 6.22 -2.96 19.15
N SER A 299 7.52 -2.75 19.36
CA SER A 299 8.10 -1.45 19.69
C SER A 299 8.39 -0.57 18.47
N LEU A 300 8.51 -1.17 17.28
CA LEU A 300 8.92 -0.52 16.03
C LEU A 300 10.36 0.04 16.08
N GLN A 301 11.15 -0.36 17.07
CA GLN A 301 12.56 -0.05 17.24
C GLN A 301 13.39 -0.99 16.39
N HIS A 302 14.48 -0.50 15.79
CA HIS A 302 15.40 -1.36 15.04
C HIS A 302 16.04 -2.39 15.97
N LYS A 303 16.15 -3.65 15.51
CA LYS A 303 16.59 -4.76 16.37
C LYS A 303 18.04 -4.65 16.84
N THR A 304 18.90 -3.94 16.09
CA THR A 304 20.32 -3.75 16.42
C THR A 304 20.60 -2.36 17.00
N TYR A 305 19.97 -1.32 16.45
CA TYR A 305 20.28 0.08 16.80
C TYR A 305 19.12 0.68 17.60
N PRO A 306 19.29 0.85 18.94
CA PRO A 306 18.20 1.25 19.82
C PRO A 306 17.71 2.69 19.63
N ASN A 307 18.46 3.52 18.94
CA ASN A 307 18.09 4.90 18.59
C ASN A 307 17.47 5.03 17.19
N ILE A 308 17.22 3.91 16.48
CA ILE A 308 16.58 3.90 15.17
C ILE A 308 15.19 3.26 15.27
N PHE A 309 14.21 3.88 14.66
CA PHE A 309 12.83 3.40 14.58
C PHE A 309 12.37 3.34 13.13
N GLY A 310 11.39 2.48 12.85
CA GLY A 310 10.79 2.38 11.54
C GLY A 310 9.30 2.16 11.57
N LEU A 311 8.57 2.82 10.66
CA LEU A 311 7.13 2.62 10.55
C LEU A 311 6.63 2.77 9.10
N GLY A 312 5.41 2.34 8.88
CA GLY A 312 4.78 2.39 7.56
C GLY A 312 5.31 1.31 6.63
N ASP A 313 5.32 1.63 5.33
CA ASP A 313 5.53 0.61 4.31
C ASP A 313 6.97 0.08 4.25
N VAL A 314 7.96 0.85 4.70
CA VAL A 314 9.37 0.43 4.74
C VAL A 314 9.66 -0.64 5.80
N ALA A 315 8.85 -0.71 6.85
CA ALA A 315 9.10 -1.58 7.99
C ALA A 315 8.75 -3.06 7.69
N ALA A 316 9.60 -3.97 8.19
CA ALA A 316 9.43 -5.42 8.10
C ALA A 316 8.39 -5.92 9.10
N LEU A 317 7.11 -5.63 8.86
CA LEU A 317 6.01 -6.01 9.75
C LEU A 317 5.11 -7.06 9.09
N PRO A 318 4.71 -8.13 9.79
CA PRO A 318 3.82 -9.18 9.27
C PRO A 318 2.34 -8.72 9.27
N THR A 319 2.08 -7.54 8.70
CA THR A 319 0.75 -6.96 8.55
C THR A 319 0.63 -6.20 7.25
N ALA A 320 -0.59 -5.83 6.86
CA ALA A 320 -0.80 -5.08 5.62
C ALA A 320 -0.26 -3.64 5.74
N LYS A 321 0.50 -3.20 4.73
CA LYS A 321 1.05 -1.85 4.60
C LYS A 321 -0.08 -0.85 4.27
N THR A 322 -0.62 -0.19 5.30
CA THR A 322 -1.79 0.71 5.17
C THR A 322 -1.64 1.99 5.98
N GLY A 323 -2.29 3.06 5.55
CA GLY A 323 -2.38 4.30 6.34
C GLY A 323 -3.07 4.11 7.69
N ALA A 324 -3.98 3.13 7.81
CA ALA A 324 -4.63 2.78 9.07
C ALA A 324 -3.65 2.13 10.06
N ALA A 325 -2.71 1.30 9.57
CA ALA A 325 -1.62 0.76 10.37
C ALA A 325 -0.74 1.89 10.91
N ILE A 326 -0.34 2.84 10.06
CA ILE A 326 0.48 4.00 10.45
C ILE A 326 -0.20 4.80 11.58
N ARG A 327 -1.52 4.94 11.56
CA ARG A 327 -2.29 5.61 12.63
C ARG A 327 -2.05 4.98 14.00
N LYS A 328 -1.81 3.67 14.06
CA LYS A 328 -1.50 2.95 15.31
C LYS A 328 0.00 2.83 15.58
N GLN A 329 0.82 2.84 14.55
CA GLN A 329 2.28 2.76 14.67
C GLN A 329 2.91 4.07 15.15
N ALA A 330 2.48 5.21 14.59
CA ALA A 330 3.07 6.51 14.93
C ALA A 330 3.02 6.84 16.42
N PRO A 331 1.89 6.66 17.16
CA PRO A 331 1.87 6.86 18.61
C PRO A 331 2.85 5.96 19.38
N VAL A 332 3.12 4.74 18.89
CA VAL A 332 4.07 3.81 19.51
C VAL A 332 5.49 4.34 19.38
N VAL A 333 5.89 4.74 18.16
CA VAL A 333 7.21 5.33 17.90
C VAL A 333 7.41 6.59 18.73
N VAL A 334 6.41 7.48 18.76
CA VAL A 334 6.44 8.74 19.54
C VAL A 334 6.60 8.46 21.03
N ASP A 335 5.82 7.54 21.59
CA ASP A 335 5.89 7.20 23.01
C ASP A 335 7.25 6.61 23.40
N ASN A 336 7.77 5.70 22.56
CA ASN A 336 9.07 5.08 22.79
C ASN A 336 10.23 6.10 22.72
N ILE A 337 10.21 7.01 21.75
CA ILE A 337 11.22 8.08 21.64
C ILE A 337 11.17 8.99 22.88
N LEU A 338 9.98 9.41 23.31
CA LEU A 338 9.83 10.25 24.50
C LEU A 338 10.29 9.54 25.78
N LYS A 339 10.08 8.22 25.88
CA LYS A 339 10.64 7.42 26.98
C LYS A 339 12.17 7.42 26.96
N LEU A 340 12.77 7.20 25.81
CA LEU A 340 14.24 7.19 25.66
C LEU A 340 14.84 8.57 25.96
N LEU A 341 14.22 9.66 25.51
CA LEU A 341 14.62 11.03 25.87
C LEU A 341 14.53 11.30 27.38
N ALA A 342 13.61 10.62 28.06
CA ALA A 342 13.48 10.67 29.53
C ALA A 342 14.34 9.58 30.25
N HIS A 343 15.29 8.95 29.57
CA HIS A 343 16.13 7.86 30.06
C HIS A 343 15.36 6.64 30.58
N LYS A 344 14.20 6.33 29.96
CA LYS A 344 13.39 5.14 30.25
C LYS A 344 13.48 4.15 29.08
N PRO A 345 13.34 2.83 29.32
CA PRO A 345 13.34 1.83 28.24
C PRO A 345 12.11 1.99 27.33
N ALA A 346 12.26 1.68 26.06
CA ALA A 346 11.16 1.59 25.10
C ALA A 346 10.21 0.44 25.48
N ASP A 347 8.90 0.64 25.28
CA ASP A 347 7.87 -0.37 25.55
C ASP A 347 7.66 -1.23 24.31
N ASN A 348 7.99 -2.53 24.39
CA ASN A 348 7.91 -3.47 23.29
C ASN A 348 6.56 -4.19 23.15
N LYS A 349 5.49 -3.70 23.79
CA LYS A 349 4.15 -4.33 23.75
C LYS A 349 3.06 -3.42 23.19
N SER A 350 3.41 -2.32 22.55
CA SER A 350 2.47 -1.24 22.24
C SER A 350 1.72 -1.42 20.92
N TYR A 351 2.32 -2.07 19.89
CA TYR A 351 1.68 -2.31 18.60
C TYR A 351 1.34 -3.79 18.42
N ASP A 352 0.08 -4.07 18.11
CA ASP A 352 -0.48 -5.42 18.00
C ASP A 352 -0.66 -5.90 16.55
N GLY A 353 -0.16 -5.12 15.57
CA GLY A 353 -0.32 -5.43 14.15
C GLY A 353 -1.63 -4.93 13.53
N TYR A 354 -2.38 -4.10 14.24
CA TYR A 354 -3.62 -3.55 13.69
C TYR A 354 -3.42 -2.97 12.30
N SER A 355 -4.22 -3.42 11.37
CA SER A 355 -4.35 -2.85 10.04
C SER A 355 -5.81 -2.80 9.60
N SER A 356 -6.11 -1.95 8.64
CA SER A 356 -7.45 -1.84 8.09
C SER A 356 -7.41 -1.65 6.59
N CYS A 357 -8.23 -2.44 5.90
CA CYS A 357 -8.42 -2.35 4.46
C CYS A 357 -9.88 -2.06 4.14
N PRO A 358 -10.22 -0.82 3.74
CA PRO A 358 -11.55 -0.47 3.23
C PRO A 358 -11.74 -1.09 1.84
N LEU A 359 -12.37 -2.26 1.77
CA LEU A 359 -12.58 -3.02 0.52
C LEU A 359 -13.85 -2.56 -0.18
N VAL A 360 -13.70 -1.70 -1.17
CA VAL A 360 -14.78 -1.27 -2.05
C VAL A 360 -15.15 -2.42 -2.98
N THR A 361 -16.42 -2.81 -2.96
CA THR A 361 -16.96 -3.98 -3.67
C THR A 361 -17.89 -3.61 -4.82
N GLY A 362 -17.98 -2.34 -5.13
CA GLY A 362 -18.77 -1.73 -6.19
C GLY A 362 -19.12 -0.29 -5.85
N TYR A 363 -19.74 0.44 -6.76
CA TYR A 363 -20.14 1.81 -6.52
C TYR A 363 -21.23 1.87 -5.42
N GLY A 364 -20.91 2.60 -4.35
CA GLY A 364 -21.79 2.73 -3.19
C GLY A 364 -21.75 1.57 -2.19
N LYS A 365 -20.84 0.60 -2.37
CA LYS A 365 -20.73 -0.59 -1.53
C LYS A 365 -19.29 -0.79 -1.06
N MET A 366 -19.12 -1.13 0.21
CA MET A 366 -17.82 -1.39 0.81
C MET A 366 -17.93 -2.32 1.99
N THR A 367 -16.95 -3.18 2.20
CA THR A 367 -16.67 -3.87 3.48
C THR A 367 -15.45 -3.23 4.13
N LEU A 368 -15.32 -3.32 5.44
CA LEU A 368 -14.16 -2.85 6.17
C LEU A 368 -13.50 -4.02 6.89
N ALA A 369 -12.35 -4.43 6.37
CA ALA A 369 -11.50 -5.44 6.98
C ALA A 369 -10.57 -4.75 7.98
N GLU A 370 -10.73 -5.05 9.27
CA GLU A 370 -9.86 -4.62 10.36
C GLU A 370 -9.33 -5.86 11.05
N PHE A 371 -8.02 -5.96 11.24
CA PHE A 371 -7.37 -7.17 11.72
C PHE A 371 -6.03 -6.86 12.39
N ASN A 372 -5.55 -7.81 13.19
CA ASN A 372 -4.27 -7.79 13.90
C ASN A 372 -3.25 -8.75 13.26
N TYR A 373 -2.09 -8.96 13.90
CA TYR A 373 -1.03 -9.89 13.44
C TYR A 373 -1.51 -11.34 13.28
N LYS A 374 -2.54 -11.76 14.01
CA LYS A 374 -3.10 -13.12 13.91
C LYS A 374 -4.16 -13.27 12.82
N ASN A 375 -4.38 -12.22 12.01
CA ASN A 375 -5.50 -12.15 11.07
C ASN A 375 -6.88 -12.31 11.74
N GLU A 376 -6.99 -11.99 13.02
CA GLU A 376 -8.26 -11.93 13.73
C GLU A 376 -9.01 -10.65 13.34
N PHE A 377 -10.30 -10.78 13.08
CA PHE A 377 -11.15 -9.65 12.78
C PHE A 377 -11.39 -8.78 14.02
N THR A 378 -10.88 -7.55 14.00
CA THR A 378 -10.88 -6.61 15.14
C THR A 378 -11.54 -5.28 14.76
N PRO A 379 -12.88 -5.23 14.60
CA PRO A 379 -13.57 -4.02 14.15
C PRO A 379 -13.49 -2.89 15.16
N ASP A 380 -13.30 -1.66 14.69
CA ASP A 380 -13.31 -0.46 15.51
C ASP A 380 -14.69 -0.27 16.17
N PRO A 381 -14.80 -0.21 17.51
CA PRO A 381 -16.08 -0.04 18.21
C PRO A 381 -16.85 1.22 17.79
N MET A 382 -16.16 2.24 17.30
CA MET A 382 -16.77 3.50 16.82
C MET A 382 -17.68 3.30 15.61
N LEU A 383 -17.57 2.21 14.85
CA LEU A 383 -18.45 1.90 13.72
C LEU A 383 -19.90 1.72 14.15
N LYS A 384 -20.16 1.34 15.38
CA LYS A 384 -21.53 1.25 15.94
C LYS A 384 -22.25 2.59 15.94
N PHE A 385 -21.54 3.70 16.15
CA PHE A 385 -22.13 5.05 16.05
C PHE A 385 -22.57 5.40 14.63
N MET A 386 -22.00 4.74 13.63
CA MET A 386 -22.45 4.84 12.25
C MET A 386 -23.56 3.82 11.90
N LEU A 387 -24.09 3.11 12.89
CA LEU A 387 -25.04 2.00 12.71
C LEU A 387 -24.47 0.90 11.80
N VAL A 388 -23.18 0.64 11.88
CA VAL A 388 -22.49 -0.46 11.20
C VAL A 388 -22.09 -1.48 12.26
N PHE A 389 -22.88 -2.55 12.37
CA PHE A 389 -22.66 -3.62 13.37
C PHE A 389 -21.80 -4.76 12.83
N ASN A 390 -21.83 -4.97 11.53
CA ASN A 390 -21.12 -6.05 10.83
C ASN A 390 -20.30 -5.47 9.68
N SER A 391 -19.16 -4.81 9.97
CA SER A 391 -18.33 -4.15 8.95
C SER A 391 -17.71 -5.10 7.93
N TYR A 392 -17.67 -6.42 8.23
CA TYR A 392 -17.27 -7.46 7.28
C TYR A 392 -18.30 -7.69 6.16
N LYS A 393 -19.54 -7.21 6.32
CA LYS A 393 -20.56 -7.22 5.26
C LYS A 393 -20.53 -5.92 4.46
N GLU A 394 -21.05 -5.96 3.24
CA GLU A 394 -21.17 -4.76 2.41
C GLU A 394 -22.14 -3.76 3.03
N HIS A 395 -21.72 -2.47 3.06
CA HIS A 395 -22.51 -1.41 3.63
C HIS A 395 -22.30 -0.08 2.90
N TRP A 396 -23.37 0.64 2.57
CA TRP A 396 -23.30 1.94 1.89
C TRP A 396 -22.71 3.05 2.78
N ARG A 397 -22.91 2.98 4.11
CA ARG A 397 -22.31 3.93 5.07
C ARG A 397 -20.79 3.84 5.10
N LEU A 398 -20.23 2.64 4.91
CA LEU A 398 -18.79 2.44 4.80
C LEU A 398 -18.24 3.08 3.50
N TRP A 399 -19.03 3.08 2.42
CA TRP A 399 -18.67 3.82 1.21
C TRP A 399 -18.59 5.32 1.48
N LEU A 400 -19.56 5.91 2.21
CA LEU A 400 -19.50 7.32 2.60
C LEU A 400 -18.30 7.61 3.51
N LEU A 401 -18.03 6.73 4.47
CA LEU A 401 -16.82 6.79 5.30
C LEU A 401 -15.58 6.89 4.42
N LYS A 402 -15.42 5.97 3.46
CA LYS A 402 -14.26 5.91 2.55
C LYS A 402 -14.12 7.16 1.69
N LYS A 403 -15.23 7.64 1.13
CA LYS A 403 -15.20 8.71 0.14
C LYS A 403 -15.05 10.10 0.76
N TYR A 404 -15.58 10.31 1.96
CA TYR A 404 -15.68 11.64 2.58
C TYR A 404 -14.97 11.74 3.93
N MET A 405 -15.24 10.82 4.88
CA MET A 405 -14.72 10.95 6.23
C MET A 405 -13.23 10.60 6.32
N LEU A 406 -12.77 9.51 5.70
CA LEU A 406 -11.36 9.12 5.77
C LEU A 406 -10.41 10.17 5.17
N PRO A 407 -10.69 10.81 4.01
CA PRO A 407 -9.89 11.93 3.52
C PRO A 407 -9.88 13.12 4.49
N TYR A 408 -11.04 13.47 5.07
CA TYR A 408 -11.12 14.55 6.06
C TYR A 408 -10.27 14.24 7.30
N MET A 409 -10.39 13.03 7.85
CA MET A 409 -9.62 12.59 9.01
C MET A 409 -8.12 12.56 8.72
N TYR A 410 -7.75 12.13 7.51
CA TYR A 410 -6.36 12.12 7.06
C TYR A 410 -5.76 13.53 7.11
N TRP A 411 -6.34 14.47 6.38
CA TRP A 411 -5.79 15.82 6.25
C TRP A 411 -5.88 16.66 7.51
N ASN A 412 -6.96 16.51 8.29
CA ASN A 412 -7.28 17.42 9.41
C ASN A 412 -6.95 16.83 10.80
N LYS A 413 -6.72 15.52 10.89
CA LYS A 413 -6.38 14.86 12.16
C LYS A 413 -5.03 14.15 12.09
N MET A 414 -4.84 13.19 11.20
CA MET A 414 -3.60 12.42 11.11
C MET A 414 -2.40 13.31 10.81
N MET A 415 -2.45 14.10 9.73
CA MET A 415 -1.34 14.99 9.33
C MET A 415 -1.07 16.12 10.34
N LYS A 416 -1.96 16.34 11.31
CA LYS A 416 -1.79 17.29 12.40
C LYS A 416 -1.46 16.63 13.75
N GLY A 417 -1.15 15.33 13.75
CA GLY A 417 -0.81 14.59 14.95
C GLY A 417 -1.92 14.47 15.99
N LYS A 418 -3.19 14.59 15.58
CA LYS A 418 -4.38 14.58 16.46
C LYS A 418 -5.10 13.23 16.51
N MET A 419 -4.43 12.15 16.12
CA MET A 419 -4.96 10.79 16.13
C MET A 419 -3.91 9.81 16.61
#